data_e8dbaeb0c54447e75e60d0c661989b41
#
_entry.id   e8dbaeb0c54447e75e60d0c661989b41
#
_cell.length_a   1.000
_cell.length_b   1.000
_cell.length_c   1.000
_cell.angle_alpha   90.00
_cell.angle_beta   90.00
_cell.angle_gamma   90.00
#
_symmetry.space_group_name_H-M   'P 1'
#
loop_
_entity.id
_entity.type
_entity.pdbx_description
1 polymer ?
#
loop_
_entity_poly.entity_id
_entity_poly.type
_entity_poly.pdbx_seq_one_letter_code
_entity_poly.pdbx_strand_id
1 'polypeptide(L)'
;DFVPLFAGISASNALYVRSDSPYNTFEEFIEGAKAEKLTIGVNNLGAPPNLSAVQMANEFGLEFKTLALKTVPATMAGLVGGQVDVAVGQVASIYAYTDEVRPLIILDNNRRAFFEKDLPGVRTVGEAFPGKEAGVWVHGGLAVKSGTPQEAIDKLLEASMVLGSDEFKAKLPKSVGYHWVHGSEGVQALIQEGKDLYSPILDSLGLLHKK
;
A
#
# COMPACT_ATOMS: atom_id res chain seq x y z
N ASP A 1 2.72 9.13 24.09
CA ASP A 1 2.00 7.88 23.92
C ASP A 1 0.56 8.16 23.47
N PHE A 2 -0.03 7.25 22.68
CA PHE A 2 -1.38 7.35 22.13
C PHE A 2 -2.17 6.08 22.41
N VAL A 3 -3.48 6.23 22.55
CA VAL A 3 -4.44 5.14 22.65
C VAL A 3 -5.23 5.10 21.33
N PRO A 4 -5.05 4.07 20.49
CA PRO A 4 -5.80 3.96 19.24
C PRO A 4 -7.25 3.61 19.54
N LEU A 5 -8.18 4.14 18.77
CA LEU A 5 -9.61 3.91 18.97
C LEU A 5 -10.22 3.08 17.85
N PHE A 6 -9.94 3.42 16.62
CA PHE A 6 -10.39 2.66 15.44
C PHE A 6 -9.47 2.90 14.25
N ALA A 7 -9.52 1.99 13.29
CA ALA A 7 -9.00 2.12 11.95
C ALA A 7 -10.09 1.85 10.92
N GLY A 8 -10.06 2.54 9.79
CA GLY A 8 -11.10 2.42 8.76
C GLY A 8 -10.54 2.48 7.35
N ILE A 9 -9.71 3.47 7.03
CA ILE A 9 -9.09 3.58 5.72
C ILE A 9 -8.00 2.53 5.60
N SER A 10 -7.99 1.80 4.49
CA SER A 10 -6.95 0.82 4.16
C SER A 10 -6.44 1.06 2.74
N ALA A 11 -5.13 0.96 2.55
CA ALA A 11 -4.51 1.07 1.25
C ALA A 11 -3.38 0.04 1.11
N SER A 12 -3.35 -0.61 -0.05
CA SER A 12 -2.24 -1.43 -0.53
C SER A 12 -1.67 -0.81 -1.79
N ASN A 13 -0.51 -1.28 -2.22
CA ASN A 13 0.18 -0.78 -3.40
C ASN A 13 0.08 -1.76 -4.56
N ALA A 14 0.24 -1.26 -5.78
CA ALA A 14 0.39 -2.07 -6.97
C ALA A 14 1.60 -1.59 -7.78
N LEU A 15 2.15 -2.49 -8.58
CA LEU A 15 3.15 -2.18 -9.58
C LEU A 15 2.45 -1.81 -10.88
N TYR A 16 2.80 -0.67 -11.42
CA TYR A 16 2.25 -0.12 -12.65
C TYR A 16 3.32 0.01 -13.73
N VAL A 17 2.90 -0.23 -14.95
CA VAL A 17 3.66 0.08 -16.17
C VAL A 17 2.81 0.95 -17.08
N ARG A 18 3.43 1.61 -18.06
CA ARG A 18 2.67 2.27 -19.12
C ARG A 18 1.86 1.27 -19.93
N SER A 19 0.78 1.71 -20.53
CA SER A 19 -0.07 0.86 -21.39
C SER A 19 0.70 0.27 -22.59
N ASP A 20 1.72 0.98 -23.11
CA ASP A 20 2.60 0.55 -24.20
C ASP A 20 3.85 -0.24 -23.75
N SER A 21 3.97 -0.55 -22.46
CA SER A 21 5.10 -1.32 -21.91
C SER A 21 5.20 -2.71 -22.53
N PRO A 22 6.41 -3.23 -22.79
CA PRO A 22 6.60 -4.58 -23.27
C PRO A 22 6.20 -5.68 -22.26
N TYR A 23 6.10 -5.34 -20.97
CA TYR A 23 5.77 -6.28 -19.91
C TYR A 23 4.25 -6.42 -19.79
N ASN A 24 3.67 -7.53 -20.22
CA ASN A 24 2.23 -7.81 -20.12
C ASN A 24 1.85 -8.53 -18.83
N THR A 25 2.80 -9.21 -18.20
CA THR A 25 2.63 -9.96 -16.96
C THR A 25 3.70 -9.55 -15.96
N PHE A 26 3.48 -9.88 -14.69
CA PHE A 26 4.48 -9.65 -13.66
C PHE A 26 5.69 -10.59 -13.85
N GLU A 27 5.48 -11.77 -14.36
CA GLU A 27 6.53 -12.74 -14.71
C GLU A 27 7.47 -12.17 -15.78
N GLU A 28 6.94 -11.61 -16.88
CA GLU A 28 7.73 -10.94 -17.92
C GLU A 28 8.51 -9.74 -17.36
N PHE A 29 7.89 -8.98 -16.46
CA PHE A 29 8.57 -7.88 -15.77
C PHE A 29 9.74 -8.38 -14.91
N ILE A 30 9.57 -9.47 -14.14
CA ILE A 30 10.66 -10.05 -13.34
C ILE A 30 11.85 -10.45 -14.23
N GLU A 31 11.59 -11.09 -15.37
CA GLU A 31 12.64 -11.48 -16.30
C GLU A 31 13.36 -10.26 -16.91
N GLY A 32 12.60 -9.26 -17.33
CA GLY A 32 13.16 -8.00 -17.84
C GLY A 32 13.98 -7.25 -16.81
N ALA A 33 13.47 -7.14 -15.57
CA ALA A 33 14.17 -6.46 -14.48
C ALA A 33 15.43 -7.18 -13.99
N LYS A 34 15.56 -8.49 -14.25
CA LYS A 34 16.82 -9.24 -14.05
C LYS A 34 17.82 -9.03 -15.15
N ALA A 35 17.34 -8.82 -16.38
CA ALA A 35 18.20 -8.60 -17.55
C ALA A 35 18.73 -7.16 -17.62
N GLU A 36 17.94 -6.19 -17.17
CA GLU A 36 18.26 -4.76 -17.23
C GLU A 36 17.87 -4.05 -15.95
N LYS A 37 18.71 -3.13 -15.49
CA LYS A 37 18.44 -2.33 -14.27
C LYS A 37 17.44 -1.21 -14.55
N LEU A 38 16.16 -1.49 -14.30
CA LEU A 38 15.06 -0.57 -14.52
C LEU A 38 15.03 0.56 -13.48
N THR A 39 14.44 1.69 -13.86
CA THR A 39 14.12 2.80 -12.95
C THR A 39 12.72 2.62 -12.38
N ILE A 40 12.61 2.52 -11.04
CA ILE A 40 11.34 2.42 -10.34
C ILE A 40 10.95 3.75 -9.69
N GLY A 41 9.77 4.24 -10.01
CA GLY A 41 9.19 5.46 -9.42
C GLY A 41 8.46 5.16 -8.13
N VAL A 42 8.72 5.96 -7.10
CA VAL A 42 7.99 5.94 -5.82
C VAL A 42 7.72 7.37 -5.37
N ASN A 43 6.80 7.56 -4.42
CA ASN A 43 6.52 8.93 -3.92
C ASN A 43 7.67 9.45 -3.05
N ASN A 44 7.98 8.79 -1.92
CA ASN A 44 9.05 9.16 -1.00
C ASN A 44 9.80 7.92 -0.53
N LEU A 45 11.09 8.08 -0.21
CA LEU A 45 11.86 7.02 0.46
C LEU A 45 11.29 6.77 1.87
N GLY A 46 11.16 5.50 2.24
CA GLY A 46 10.57 5.07 3.51
C GLY A 46 9.04 5.15 3.56
N ALA A 47 8.36 5.69 2.54
CA ALA A 47 6.91 5.63 2.43
C ALA A 47 6.43 4.23 1.97
N PRO A 48 5.17 3.84 2.23
CA PRO A 48 4.66 2.51 1.91
C PRO A 48 4.88 2.05 0.47
N PRO A 49 4.72 2.87 -0.60
CA PRO A 49 5.09 2.47 -1.95
C PRO A 49 6.57 2.10 -2.12
N ASN A 50 7.47 2.87 -1.47
CA ASN A 50 8.90 2.54 -1.50
C ASN A 50 9.20 1.25 -0.74
N LEU A 51 8.61 1.06 0.46
CA LEU A 51 8.80 -0.17 1.23
C LEU A 51 8.28 -1.40 0.48
N SER A 52 7.14 -1.28 -0.22
CA SER A 52 6.63 -2.35 -1.10
C SER A 52 7.59 -2.65 -2.26
N ALA A 53 8.16 -1.61 -2.88
CA ALA A 53 9.14 -1.77 -3.94
C ALA A 53 10.40 -2.49 -3.46
N VAL A 54 10.92 -2.12 -2.28
CA VAL A 54 12.10 -2.75 -1.67
C VAL A 54 11.82 -4.21 -1.30
N GLN A 55 10.67 -4.49 -0.68
CA GLN A 55 10.30 -5.86 -0.32
C GLN A 55 10.16 -6.74 -1.56
N MET A 56 9.45 -6.25 -2.59
CA MET A 56 9.35 -6.93 -3.89
C MET A 56 10.74 -7.19 -4.49
N ALA A 57 11.61 -6.18 -4.50
CA ALA A 57 12.96 -6.33 -5.04
C ALA A 57 13.74 -7.43 -4.30
N ASN A 58 13.71 -7.42 -2.98
CA ASN A 58 14.38 -8.44 -2.16
C ASN A 58 13.81 -9.85 -2.41
N GLU A 59 12.48 -9.96 -2.47
CA GLU A 59 11.79 -11.24 -2.58
C GLU A 59 12.02 -11.93 -3.95
N PHE A 60 12.14 -11.14 -5.01
CA PHE A 60 12.34 -11.64 -6.38
C PHE A 60 13.79 -11.50 -6.89
N GLY A 61 14.71 -11.01 -6.04
CA GLY A 61 16.11 -10.83 -6.40
C GLY A 61 16.32 -9.79 -7.51
N LEU A 62 15.61 -8.66 -7.41
CA LEU A 62 15.64 -7.57 -8.40
C LEU A 62 16.45 -6.38 -7.89
N GLU A 63 17.04 -5.62 -8.82
CA GLU A 63 17.70 -4.37 -8.53
C GLU A 63 17.10 -3.23 -9.34
N PHE A 64 16.80 -2.12 -8.68
CA PHE A 64 16.23 -0.93 -9.32
C PHE A 64 17.06 0.32 -9.06
N LYS A 65 17.03 1.25 -10.01
CA LYS A 65 17.34 2.65 -9.73
C LYS A 65 16.06 3.32 -9.22
N THR A 66 15.99 3.58 -7.91
CA THR A 66 14.81 4.20 -7.30
C THR A 66 14.80 5.71 -7.50
N LEU A 67 13.68 6.25 -8.02
CA LEU A 67 13.44 7.67 -8.17
C LEU A 67 12.25 8.09 -7.31
N ALA A 68 12.50 8.98 -6.31
CA ALA A 68 11.47 9.53 -5.45
C ALA A 68 10.89 10.82 -6.05
N LEU A 69 9.59 10.80 -6.37
CA LEU A 69 8.89 11.87 -7.08
C LEU A 69 7.96 12.71 -6.17
N LYS A 70 8.12 12.61 -4.86
CA LYS A 70 7.47 13.36 -3.78
C LYS A 70 6.00 13.05 -3.53
N THR A 71 5.19 12.82 -4.56
CA THR A 71 3.75 12.53 -4.42
C THR A 71 3.33 11.38 -5.33
N VAL A 72 2.23 10.70 -5.00
CA VAL A 72 1.70 9.63 -5.85
C VAL A 72 1.30 10.15 -7.24
N PRO A 73 0.60 11.28 -7.38
CA PRO A 73 0.32 11.84 -8.71
C PRO A 73 1.58 12.16 -9.52
N ALA A 74 2.62 12.73 -8.90
CA ALA A 74 3.88 12.99 -9.60
C ALA A 74 4.59 11.68 -10.02
N THR A 75 4.49 10.61 -9.21
CA THR A 75 5.03 9.29 -9.57
C THR A 75 4.32 8.72 -10.80
N MET A 76 3.00 8.79 -10.84
CA MET A 76 2.21 8.32 -11.98
C MET A 76 2.47 9.17 -13.24
N ALA A 77 2.54 10.48 -13.09
CA ALA A 77 2.91 11.38 -14.20
C ALA A 77 4.33 11.09 -14.73
N GLY A 78 5.27 10.79 -13.83
CA GLY A 78 6.63 10.36 -14.19
C GLY A 78 6.65 9.05 -14.98
N LEU A 79 5.77 8.11 -14.64
CA LEU A 79 5.60 6.86 -15.39
C LEU A 79 5.03 7.14 -16.79
N VAL A 80 3.93 7.89 -16.88
CA VAL A 80 3.30 8.27 -18.16
C VAL A 80 4.29 9.02 -19.05
N GLY A 81 5.06 9.96 -18.48
CA GLY A 81 6.08 10.74 -19.19
C GLY A 81 7.38 9.98 -19.51
N GLY A 82 7.51 8.69 -19.14
CA GLY A 82 8.71 7.89 -19.40
C GLY A 82 9.93 8.27 -18.56
N GLN A 83 9.75 9.02 -17.47
CA GLN A 83 10.85 9.36 -16.54
C GLN A 83 11.27 8.14 -15.70
N VAL A 84 10.36 7.21 -15.49
CA VAL A 84 10.59 5.92 -14.86
C VAL A 84 9.99 4.80 -15.72
N ASP A 85 10.57 3.62 -15.67
CA ASP A 85 10.13 2.46 -16.44
C ASP A 85 8.90 1.79 -15.82
N VAL A 86 8.86 1.78 -14.49
CA VAL A 86 7.77 1.24 -13.68
C VAL A 86 7.51 2.15 -12.47
N ALA A 87 6.32 2.06 -11.89
CA ALA A 87 5.97 2.81 -10.69
C ALA A 87 5.28 1.94 -9.66
N VAL A 88 5.52 2.21 -8.38
CA VAL A 88 4.72 1.67 -7.28
C VAL A 88 3.88 2.80 -6.70
N GLY A 89 2.58 2.56 -6.66
CA GLY A 89 1.59 3.49 -6.15
C GLY A 89 0.45 2.75 -5.46
N GLN A 90 -0.41 3.50 -4.79
CA GLN A 90 -1.61 2.92 -4.17
C GLN A 90 -2.51 2.32 -5.26
N VAL A 91 -3.21 1.23 -4.93
CA VAL A 91 -4.16 0.54 -5.83
C VAL A 91 -5.14 1.53 -6.47
N ALA A 92 -5.66 2.47 -5.68
CA ALA A 92 -6.59 3.50 -6.17
C ALA A 92 -5.97 4.54 -7.13
N SER A 93 -4.65 4.57 -7.31
CA SER A 93 -3.99 5.54 -8.22
C SER A 93 -4.37 5.34 -9.67
N ILE A 94 -4.85 4.15 -10.05
CA ILE A 94 -5.26 3.83 -11.43
C ILE A 94 -6.41 4.71 -11.93
N TYR A 95 -7.30 5.16 -11.05
CA TYR A 95 -8.50 5.89 -11.46
C TYR A 95 -8.25 7.19 -12.23
N ALA A 96 -7.09 7.80 -12.02
CA ALA A 96 -6.70 9.03 -12.73
C ALA A 96 -5.93 8.77 -14.04
N TYR A 97 -5.54 7.51 -14.32
CA TYR A 97 -4.60 7.18 -15.40
C TYR A 97 -4.99 5.89 -16.14
N THR A 98 -6.28 5.56 -16.22
CA THR A 98 -6.78 4.27 -16.74
C THR A 98 -6.36 3.93 -18.15
N ASP A 99 -6.14 4.94 -18.99
CA ASP A 99 -5.78 4.74 -20.40
C ASP A 99 -4.26 4.74 -20.64
N GLU A 100 -3.49 5.36 -19.73
CA GLU A 100 -2.05 5.54 -19.88
C GLU A 100 -1.22 4.48 -19.18
N VAL A 101 -1.77 3.86 -18.13
CA VAL A 101 -1.05 2.86 -17.33
C VAL A 101 -1.89 1.63 -17.07
N ARG A 102 -1.24 0.52 -16.79
CA ARG A 102 -1.88 -0.72 -16.35
C ARG A 102 -1.16 -1.33 -15.17
N PRO A 103 -1.88 -1.96 -14.23
CA PRO A 103 -1.30 -2.70 -13.13
C PRO A 103 -0.79 -4.06 -13.63
N LEU A 104 0.38 -4.49 -13.13
CA LEU A 104 0.89 -5.85 -13.36
C LEU A 104 0.53 -6.78 -12.21
N ILE A 105 0.62 -6.27 -10.98
CA ILE A 105 0.35 -7.06 -9.77
C ILE A 105 0.01 -6.15 -8.60
N ILE A 106 -0.80 -6.65 -7.67
CA ILE A 106 -1.05 -6.01 -6.38
C ILE A 106 0.02 -6.51 -5.40
N LEU A 107 0.76 -5.58 -4.83
CA LEU A 107 1.79 -5.84 -3.82
C LEU A 107 1.12 -6.03 -2.46
N ASP A 108 0.51 -7.17 -2.26
CA ASP A 108 -0.12 -7.64 -1.03
C ASP A 108 -0.08 -9.18 -1.02
N ASN A 109 0.04 -9.76 0.16
CA ASN A 109 0.03 -11.22 0.31
C ASN A 109 -1.39 -11.77 0.29
N ASN A 110 -2.35 -10.98 0.74
CA ASN A 110 -3.74 -11.39 0.88
C ASN A 110 -4.66 -10.63 -0.06
N ARG A 111 -5.66 -11.32 -0.62
CA ARG A 111 -6.75 -10.69 -1.35
C ARG A 111 -7.65 -9.90 -0.40
N ARG A 112 -7.79 -8.60 -0.65
CA ARG A 112 -8.71 -7.74 0.09
C ARG A 112 -9.94 -7.42 -0.74
N ALA A 113 -11.11 -7.33 -0.10
CA ALA A 113 -12.38 -7.16 -0.80
C ALA A 113 -12.43 -5.94 -1.76
N PHE A 114 -11.69 -4.87 -1.45
CA PHE A 114 -11.66 -3.69 -2.30
C PHE A 114 -10.80 -3.85 -3.56
N PHE A 115 -9.90 -4.85 -3.64
CA PHE A 115 -9.10 -5.07 -4.86
C PHE A 115 -9.94 -5.47 -6.05
N GLU A 116 -10.97 -6.28 -5.85
CA GLU A 116 -11.85 -6.68 -6.95
C GLU A 116 -12.60 -5.50 -7.55
N LYS A 117 -12.93 -4.50 -6.72
CA LYS A 117 -13.57 -3.27 -7.17
C LYS A 117 -12.60 -2.36 -7.93
N ASP A 118 -11.36 -2.23 -7.45
CA ASP A 118 -10.40 -1.24 -7.92
C ASP A 118 -9.53 -1.76 -9.07
N LEU A 119 -9.11 -3.02 -8.99
CA LEU A 119 -8.27 -3.71 -9.98
C LEU A 119 -8.85 -5.11 -10.26
N PRO A 120 -10.01 -5.22 -10.93
CA PRO A 120 -10.65 -6.50 -11.20
C PRO A 120 -9.71 -7.42 -11.98
N GLY A 121 -9.59 -8.68 -11.53
CA GLY A 121 -8.77 -9.69 -12.18
C GLY A 121 -7.26 -9.54 -12.01
N VAL A 122 -6.77 -8.47 -11.40
CA VAL A 122 -5.33 -8.34 -11.08
C VAL A 122 -5.00 -9.17 -9.85
N ARG A 123 -4.05 -10.11 -9.98
CA ARG A 123 -3.64 -10.98 -8.87
C ARG A 123 -2.82 -10.21 -7.83
N THR A 124 -2.86 -10.67 -6.58
CA THR A 124 -1.87 -10.30 -5.56
C THR A 124 -0.60 -11.13 -5.70
N VAL A 125 0.49 -10.69 -5.06
CA VAL A 125 1.72 -11.49 -4.98
C VAL A 125 1.45 -12.83 -4.32
N GLY A 126 0.70 -12.86 -3.21
CA GLY A 126 0.39 -14.11 -2.52
C GLY A 126 -0.44 -15.10 -3.35
N GLU A 127 -1.33 -14.61 -4.24
CA GLU A 127 -2.09 -15.44 -5.19
C GLU A 127 -1.23 -15.94 -6.36
N ALA A 128 -0.35 -15.09 -6.86
CA ALA A 128 0.47 -15.42 -8.03
C ALA A 128 1.69 -16.29 -7.67
N PHE A 129 2.27 -16.06 -6.49
CA PHE A 129 3.50 -16.69 -6.02
C PHE A 129 3.36 -17.15 -4.57
N PRO A 130 2.66 -18.27 -4.31
CA PRO A 130 2.47 -18.78 -2.95
C PRO A 130 3.80 -18.97 -2.22
N GLY A 131 3.90 -18.44 -1.00
CA GLY A 131 5.12 -18.45 -0.19
C GLY A 131 6.08 -17.30 -0.44
N LYS A 132 5.79 -16.42 -1.39
CA LYS A 132 6.47 -15.13 -1.58
C LYS A 132 5.77 -14.03 -0.80
N GLU A 133 6.56 -13.12 -0.21
CA GLU A 133 6.03 -11.98 0.53
C GLU A 133 6.42 -10.68 -0.16
N ALA A 134 5.44 -9.89 -0.54
CA ALA A 134 5.68 -8.56 -1.08
C ALA A 134 4.49 -7.64 -0.80
N GLY A 135 4.82 -6.44 -0.39
CA GLY A 135 3.86 -5.39 -0.19
C GLY A 135 3.62 -5.03 1.27
N VAL A 136 3.56 -3.76 1.49
CA VAL A 136 3.18 -3.16 2.76
C VAL A 136 1.83 -2.47 2.60
N TRP A 137 0.99 -2.61 3.59
CA TRP A 137 -0.32 -1.99 3.63
C TRP A 137 -0.37 -0.88 4.67
N VAL A 138 -1.35 0.01 4.58
CA VAL A 138 -1.53 1.14 5.49
C VAL A 138 -2.95 1.14 6.03
N HIS A 139 -3.10 1.42 7.31
CA HIS A 139 -4.39 1.75 7.90
C HIS A 139 -4.37 3.18 8.44
N GLY A 140 -5.42 3.93 8.11
CA GLY A 140 -5.71 5.23 8.70
C GLY A 140 -6.81 5.10 9.74
N GLY A 141 -6.65 5.79 10.86
CA GLY A 141 -7.61 5.71 11.97
C GLY A 141 -7.52 6.90 12.92
N LEU A 142 -8.18 6.77 14.05
CA LEU A 142 -8.17 7.76 15.13
C LEU A 142 -7.47 7.19 16.36
N ALA A 143 -6.64 8.02 16.96
CA ALA A 143 -6.05 7.78 18.28
C ALA A 143 -6.19 9.03 19.15
N VAL A 144 -6.24 8.85 20.45
CA VAL A 144 -6.21 9.93 21.43
C VAL A 144 -4.91 9.89 22.22
N LYS A 145 -4.55 11.00 22.86
CA LYS A 145 -3.38 11.05 23.74
C LYS A 145 -3.62 10.17 24.98
N SER A 146 -2.58 9.50 25.45
CA SER A 146 -2.62 8.79 26.74
C SER A 146 -3.02 9.75 27.86
N GLY A 147 -3.90 9.31 28.75
CA GLY A 147 -4.48 10.13 29.81
C GLY A 147 -5.78 10.86 29.41
N THR A 148 -6.28 10.67 28.20
CA THR A 148 -7.64 11.12 27.84
C THR A 148 -8.65 10.43 28.76
N PRO A 149 -9.60 11.17 29.37
CA PRO A 149 -10.63 10.58 30.24
C PRO A 149 -11.43 9.47 29.55
N GLN A 150 -11.71 8.39 30.28
CA GLN A 150 -12.40 7.22 29.73
C GLN A 150 -13.77 7.60 29.14
N GLU A 151 -14.53 8.50 29.81
CA GLU A 151 -15.81 9.00 29.28
C GLU A 151 -15.70 9.62 27.89
N ALA A 152 -14.60 10.35 27.61
CA ALA A 152 -14.37 10.92 26.28
C ALA A 152 -14.01 9.83 25.25
N ILE A 153 -13.24 8.83 25.66
CA ILE A 153 -12.90 7.67 24.84
C ILE A 153 -14.19 6.92 24.47
N ASP A 154 -15.05 6.62 25.45
CA ASP A 154 -16.29 5.89 25.23
C ASP A 154 -17.24 6.62 24.27
N LYS A 155 -17.38 7.94 24.44
CA LYS A 155 -18.17 8.77 23.51
C LYS A 155 -17.62 8.78 22.09
N LEU A 156 -16.29 8.83 21.93
CA LEU A 156 -15.67 8.78 20.61
C LEU A 156 -15.84 7.41 19.95
N LEU A 157 -15.72 6.33 20.72
CA LEU A 157 -15.96 4.96 20.23
C LEU A 157 -17.42 4.80 19.82
N GLU A 158 -18.37 5.22 20.65
CA GLU A 158 -19.81 5.17 20.34
C GLU A 158 -20.12 5.97 19.06
N ALA A 159 -19.67 7.23 18.98
CA ALA A 159 -19.87 8.07 17.80
C ALA A 159 -19.25 7.49 16.53
N SER A 160 -18.16 6.76 16.66
CA SER A 160 -17.47 6.15 15.53
C SER A 160 -18.17 4.92 14.95
N MET A 161 -19.12 4.31 15.66
CA MET A 161 -19.83 3.10 15.19
C MET A 161 -20.50 3.30 13.83
N VAL A 162 -21.00 4.50 13.55
CA VAL A 162 -21.59 4.84 12.25
C VAL A 162 -20.62 4.60 11.08
N LEU A 163 -19.32 4.77 11.31
CA LEU A 163 -18.28 4.56 10.29
C LEU A 163 -18.16 3.08 9.89
N GLY A 164 -18.56 2.16 10.77
CA GLY A 164 -18.60 0.72 10.47
C GLY A 164 -19.84 0.27 9.68
N SER A 165 -20.84 1.14 9.51
CA SER A 165 -22.11 0.80 8.87
C SER A 165 -21.96 0.62 7.35
N ASP A 166 -22.83 -0.23 6.77
CA ASP A 166 -22.86 -0.43 5.32
C ASP A 166 -23.33 0.82 4.58
N GLU A 167 -24.19 1.65 5.23
CA GLU A 167 -24.61 2.94 4.68
C GLU A 167 -23.42 3.90 4.53
N PHE A 168 -22.53 3.96 5.52
CA PHE A 168 -21.32 4.78 5.42
C PHE A 168 -20.37 4.25 4.35
N LYS A 169 -20.12 2.93 4.34
CA LYS A 169 -19.25 2.29 3.33
C LYS A 169 -19.74 2.54 1.91
N ALA A 170 -21.05 2.53 1.69
CA ALA A 170 -21.64 2.80 0.37
C ALA A 170 -21.42 4.25 -0.12
N LYS A 171 -21.19 5.20 0.80
CA LYS A 171 -20.91 6.60 0.48
C LYS A 171 -19.43 6.90 0.22
N LEU A 172 -18.53 5.94 0.52
CA LEU A 172 -17.10 6.16 0.30
C LEU A 172 -16.78 6.25 -1.19
N PRO A 173 -15.85 7.14 -1.58
CA PRO A 173 -15.33 7.16 -2.94
C PRO A 173 -14.77 5.79 -3.34
N LYS A 174 -14.86 5.44 -4.62
CA LYS A 174 -14.29 4.19 -5.15
C LYS A 174 -12.79 4.04 -4.89
N SER A 175 -12.08 5.17 -4.82
CA SER A 175 -10.65 5.25 -4.54
C SER A 175 -10.25 5.02 -3.09
N VAL A 176 -11.20 4.76 -2.18
CA VAL A 176 -10.93 4.54 -0.76
C VAL A 176 -11.09 3.06 -0.44
N GLY A 177 -9.99 2.38 -0.16
CA GLY A 177 -9.99 1.07 0.49
C GLY A 177 -10.49 1.21 1.93
N TYR A 178 -11.33 0.31 2.38
CA TYR A 178 -11.93 0.38 3.70
C TYR A 178 -11.89 -0.97 4.42
N HIS A 179 -11.26 -0.96 5.60
CA HIS A 179 -11.20 -2.12 6.50
C HIS A 179 -11.46 -1.62 7.92
N TRP A 180 -12.69 -1.80 8.39
CA TRP A 180 -13.13 -1.30 9.68
C TRP A 180 -12.64 -2.19 10.82
N VAL A 181 -11.86 -1.59 11.72
CA VAL A 181 -11.43 -2.21 12.98
C VAL A 181 -11.76 -1.23 14.11
N HIS A 182 -12.58 -1.67 15.04
CA HIS A 182 -13.11 -0.87 16.14
C HIS A 182 -12.55 -1.37 17.47
N GLY A 183 -12.20 -0.42 18.35
CA GLY A 183 -11.63 -0.71 19.66
C GLY A 183 -10.11 -0.77 19.67
N SER A 184 -9.56 -0.40 20.83
CA SER A 184 -8.11 -0.24 21.00
C SER A 184 -7.34 -1.55 20.77
N GLU A 185 -7.85 -2.67 21.24
CA GLU A 185 -7.20 -3.98 21.13
C GLU A 185 -7.01 -4.38 19.65
N GLY A 186 -8.08 -4.29 18.84
CA GLY A 186 -8.01 -4.63 17.42
C GLY A 186 -7.04 -3.74 16.66
N VAL A 187 -7.01 -2.42 16.96
CA VAL A 187 -6.07 -1.51 16.31
C VAL A 187 -4.64 -1.72 16.78
N GLN A 188 -4.43 -2.09 18.04
CA GLN A 188 -3.10 -2.45 18.54
C GLN A 188 -2.55 -3.70 17.85
N ALA A 189 -3.40 -4.69 17.55
CA ALA A 189 -3.00 -5.85 16.76
C ALA A 189 -2.53 -5.46 15.36
N LEU A 190 -3.26 -4.57 14.67
CA LEU A 190 -2.82 -4.02 13.37
C LEU A 190 -1.50 -3.26 13.46
N ILE A 191 -1.29 -2.49 14.54
CA ILE A 191 -0.04 -1.76 14.75
C ILE A 191 1.12 -2.75 14.96
N GLN A 192 0.89 -3.83 15.69
CA GLN A 192 1.93 -4.84 15.91
C GLN A 192 2.27 -5.59 14.62
N GLU A 193 1.25 -6.02 13.86
CA GLU A 193 1.44 -6.63 12.54
C GLU A 193 2.24 -5.70 11.60
N GLY A 194 1.89 -4.40 11.58
CA GLY A 194 2.65 -3.40 10.81
C GLY A 194 4.10 -3.26 11.28
N LYS A 195 4.37 -3.28 12.57
CA LYS A 195 5.75 -3.25 13.10
C LYS A 195 6.56 -4.46 12.67
N ASP A 196 5.97 -5.64 12.75
CA ASP A 196 6.64 -6.89 12.40
C ASP A 196 6.97 -6.91 10.90
N LEU A 197 6.07 -6.38 10.06
CA LEU A 197 6.26 -6.29 8.62
C LEU A 197 7.29 -5.19 8.22
N TYR A 198 7.20 -4.00 8.81
CA TYR A 198 7.97 -2.84 8.33
C TYR A 198 9.37 -2.75 8.94
N SER A 199 9.56 -3.21 10.19
CA SER A 199 10.84 -3.03 10.88
C SER A 199 12.01 -3.66 10.14
N PRO A 200 11.93 -4.89 9.60
CA PRO A 200 13.03 -5.48 8.84
C PRO A 200 13.37 -4.69 7.57
N ILE A 201 12.35 -4.18 6.87
CA ILE A 201 12.52 -3.39 5.65
C ILE A 201 13.19 -2.05 5.97
N LEU A 202 12.70 -1.36 7.02
CA LEU A 202 13.25 -0.08 7.46
C LEU A 202 14.69 -0.23 7.98
N ASP A 203 15.01 -1.33 8.68
CA ASP A 203 16.38 -1.61 9.14
C ASP A 203 17.34 -1.81 7.96
N SER A 204 16.91 -2.55 6.92
CA SER A 204 17.70 -2.75 5.70
C SER A 204 18.00 -1.46 4.94
N LEU A 205 17.12 -0.46 5.08
CA LEU A 205 17.28 0.88 4.48
C LEU A 205 18.03 1.87 5.40
N GLY A 206 18.39 1.47 6.61
CA GLY A 206 18.99 2.37 7.61
C GLY A 206 18.03 3.44 8.13
N LEU A 207 16.72 3.24 7.99
CA LEU A 207 15.68 4.20 8.39
C LEU A 207 15.05 3.86 9.75
N LEU A 208 15.38 2.72 10.33
CA LEU A 208 14.87 2.33 11.64
C LEU A 208 15.61 3.07 12.75
N HIS A 209 14.91 3.96 13.45
CA HIS A 209 15.46 4.59 14.64
C HIS A 209 15.54 3.58 15.78
N LYS A 210 16.75 3.11 16.11
CA LYS A 210 17.02 2.34 17.34
C LYS A 210 16.93 3.31 18.52
N LYS A 211 15.98 3.04 19.44
CA LYS A 211 15.90 3.76 20.72
C LYS A 211 17.02 3.30 21.66
#